data_67bd9a0ee516a3f2b0dfdc28c2ea9de0
#
_entry.id   67bd9a0ee516a3f2b0dfdc28c2ea9de0
#
_cell.length_a   1.000
_cell.length_b   1.000
_cell.length_c   1.000
_cell.angle_alpha   90.00
_cell.angle_beta   90.00
_cell.angle_gamma   90.00
#
_symmetry.space_group_name_H-M   'P 1'
#
loop_
_entity.id
_entity.type
_entity.pdbx_description
1 polymer ?
#
loop_
_entity_poly.entity_id
_entity_poly.type
_entity_poly.pdbx_seq_one_letter_code
_entity_poly.pdbx_strand_id
1 'polypeptide(L)'
;MLAFSQNGTDFGAALAASLQNWSAAGWRFVWLEFSLENAALIAQAAAQGFAYHHINNGTLTMLHRLTAETERPPDASHYVGVGGIVINGRNQLLTIREKYFGDRPAFYKFPGGYVHPGEHLAEAIVREVWEETAVQTQFDGVVGVRHWHVDRFGKSDLYFVCRLTPLSEEIQPQDSEIAECVWMPVAQFLQHEEVSAFNRNFVELALEKTGLLTAVFPDYPGVERQAAIELLLPSKE
;
A
#
# COMPACT_ATOMS: atom_id res chain seq x y z
N MET A 1 9.18 -28.20 -2.91
CA MET A 1 8.08 -28.13 -1.93
C MET A 1 7.92 -29.54 -1.33
N LEU A 2 8.17 -29.71 -0.03
CA LEU A 2 7.94 -31.01 0.65
C LEU A 2 6.48 -31.05 1.07
N ALA A 3 5.69 -31.98 0.52
CA ALA A 3 4.35 -32.26 0.98
C ALA A 3 4.45 -33.20 2.19
N PHE A 4 4.05 -32.73 3.37
CA PHE A 4 3.97 -33.59 4.56
C PHE A 4 2.60 -34.29 4.60
N SER A 5 2.59 -35.57 5.00
CA SER A 5 1.37 -36.33 5.21
C SER A 5 0.57 -35.70 6.36
N GLN A 6 -0.77 -35.71 6.26
CA GLN A 6 -1.70 -35.09 7.21
C GLN A 6 -1.73 -35.64 8.64
N ASN A 7 -0.90 -36.65 8.97
CA ASN A 7 -0.82 -37.21 10.30
C ASN A 7 0.15 -36.41 11.18
N GLY A 8 -0.38 -35.47 11.94
CA GLY A 8 0.36 -34.48 12.76
C GLY A 8 1.33 -35.05 13.80
N THR A 9 1.35 -36.34 14.06
CA THR A 9 2.28 -37.00 15.02
C THR A 9 3.69 -37.16 14.47
N ASP A 10 3.89 -37.09 13.17
CA ASP A 10 5.19 -37.33 12.52
C ASP A 10 5.87 -36.03 12.01
N PHE A 11 5.13 -34.91 11.95
CA PHE A 11 5.64 -33.64 11.40
C PHE A 11 6.86 -33.12 12.17
N GLY A 12 6.80 -33.09 13.51
CA GLY A 12 7.88 -32.53 14.32
C GLY A 12 9.18 -33.33 14.18
N ALA A 13 9.12 -34.66 14.17
CA ALA A 13 10.28 -35.52 13.99
C ALA A 13 10.86 -35.41 12.57
N ALA A 14 10.01 -35.40 11.55
CA ALA A 14 10.42 -35.23 10.16
C ALA A 14 11.06 -33.86 9.93
N LEU A 15 10.51 -32.81 10.53
CA LEU A 15 11.05 -31.43 10.45
C LEU A 15 12.44 -31.40 11.12
N ALA A 16 12.62 -31.98 12.33
CA ALA A 16 13.90 -31.99 13.02
C ALA A 16 14.99 -32.68 12.19
N ALA A 17 14.69 -33.86 11.61
CA ALA A 17 15.62 -34.55 10.73
C ALA A 17 15.97 -33.72 9.46
N SER A 18 14.98 -33.07 8.89
CA SER A 18 15.16 -32.19 7.71
C SER A 18 16.05 -30.98 8.02
N LEU A 19 15.87 -30.35 9.19
CA LEU A 19 16.69 -29.21 9.62
C LEU A 19 18.17 -29.61 9.77
N GLN A 20 18.47 -30.80 10.32
CA GLN A 20 19.83 -31.31 10.41
C GLN A 20 20.47 -31.49 9.03
N ASN A 21 19.74 -32.10 8.09
CA ASN A 21 20.21 -32.33 6.73
C ASN A 21 20.45 -31.01 5.97
N TRP A 22 19.53 -30.02 6.08
CA TRP A 22 19.68 -28.77 5.44
C TRP A 22 20.84 -27.92 6.01
N SER A 23 21.03 -27.99 7.35
CA SER A 23 22.18 -27.37 8.00
C SER A 23 23.49 -27.95 7.51
N ALA A 24 23.60 -29.31 7.45
CA ALA A 24 24.77 -30.00 6.92
C ALA A 24 25.04 -29.71 5.44
N ALA A 25 23.99 -29.44 4.66
CA ALA A 25 24.09 -29.03 3.25
C ALA A 25 24.44 -27.53 3.06
N GLY A 26 24.62 -26.75 4.14
CA GLY A 26 25.02 -25.36 4.10
C GLY A 26 23.88 -24.37 3.76
N TRP A 27 22.61 -24.80 3.89
CA TRP A 27 21.49 -23.89 3.75
C TRP A 27 21.49 -22.86 4.89
N ARG A 28 21.00 -21.65 4.61
CA ARG A 28 20.99 -20.53 5.58
C ARG A 28 19.65 -20.35 6.27
N PHE A 29 18.55 -20.60 5.53
CA PHE A 29 17.18 -20.41 5.96
C PHE A 29 16.29 -21.57 5.56
N VAL A 30 15.26 -21.80 6.36
CA VAL A 30 14.12 -22.65 6.02
C VAL A 30 12.84 -21.82 6.20
N TRP A 31 12.02 -21.83 5.18
CA TRP A 31 10.70 -21.19 5.18
C TRP A 31 9.63 -22.26 5.23
N LEU A 32 8.63 -22.06 6.09
CA LEU A 32 7.43 -22.88 6.16
C LEU A 32 6.20 -22.00 6.00
N GLU A 33 5.25 -22.49 5.21
CA GLU A 33 3.97 -21.85 4.99
C GLU A 33 2.85 -22.72 5.54
N PHE A 34 1.97 -22.10 6.33
CA PHE A 34 0.84 -22.76 6.98
C PHE A 34 -0.46 -22.08 6.59
N SER A 35 -1.35 -22.82 5.92
CA SER A 35 -2.76 -22.44 5.80
C SER A 35 -3.48 -22.65 7.14
N LEU A 36 -4.71 -22.11 7.27
CA LEU A 36 -5.53 -22.33 8.46
C LEU A 36 -5.79 -23.80 8.75
N GLU A 37 -5.90 -24.63 7.72
CA GLU A 37 -6.09 -26.09 7.85
C GLU A 37 -4.93 -26.76 8.55
N ASN A 38 -3.73 -26.22 8.41
CA ASN A 38 -2.49 -26.74 9.00
C ASN A 38 -2.05 -25.99 10.27
N ALA A 39 -2.93 -25.19 10.87
CA ALA A 39 -2.63 -24.37 12.05
C ALA A 39 -2.12 -25.19 13.25
N ALA A 40 -2.56 -26.43 13.39
CA ALA A 40 -2.09 -27.36 14.44
C ALA A 40 -0.57 -27.66 14.36
N LEU A 41 0.06 -27.49 13.20
CA LEU A 41 1.50 -27.72 12.98
C LEU A 41 2.36 -26.52 13.38
N ILE A 42 1.79 -25.32 13.52
CA ILE A 42 2.49 -24.09 13.86
C ILE A 42 3.24 -24.21 15.19
N ALA A 43 2.60 -24.79 16.21
CA ALA A 43 3.23 -25.00 17.52
C ALA A 43 4.43 -25.93 17.43
N GLN A 44 4.37 -26.97 16.59
CA GLN A 44 5.47 -27.89 16.38
C GLN A 44 6.65 -27.26 15.65
N ALA A 45 6.37 -26.38 14.66
CA ALA A 45 7.39 -25.60 13.99
C ALA A 45 8.05 -24.60 14.96
N ALA A 46 7.25 -23.90 15.77
CA ALA A 46 7.76 -22.98 16.79
C ALA A 46 8.68 -23.69 17.80
N ALA A 47 8.33 -24.91 18.23
CA ALA A 47 9.17 -25.73 19.10
C ALA A 47 10.52 -26.12 18.47
N GLN A 48 10.61 -26.10 17.13
CA GLN A 48 11.85 -26.30 16.36
C GLN A 48 12.61 -25.01 16.08
N GLY A 49 12.20 -23.87 16.68
CA GLY A 49 12.87 -22.59 16.55
C GLY A 49 12.45 -21.75 15.34
N PHE A 50 11.33 -22.08 14.70
CA PHE A 50 10.73 -21.18 13.70
C PHE A 50 10.09 -19.99 14.37
N ALA A 51 10.33 -18.81 13.82
CA ALA A 51 9.67 -17.55 14.21
C ALA A 51 8.67 -17.11 13.15
N TYR A 52 7.62 -16.43 13.56
CA TYR A 52 6.68 -15.80 12.63
C TYR A 52 7.39 -14.76 11.77
N HIS A 53 7.09 -14.75 10.49
CA HIS A 53 7.63 -13.75 9.58
C HIS A 53 6.52 -12.81 9.07
N HIS A 54 5.58 -13.32 8.28
CA HIS A 54 4.45 -12.53 7.76
C HIS A 54 3.24 -13.41 7.48
N ILE A 55 2.11 -12.75 7.22
CA ILE A 55 0.88 -13.38 6.76
C ILE A 55 0.52 -12.78 5.41
N ASN A 56 0.21 -13.63 4.44
CA ASN A 56 -0.28 -13.23 3.12
C ASN A 56 -1.43 -14.14 2.69
N ASN A 57 -2.57 -13.56 2.29
CA ASN A 57 -3.77 -14.28 1.83
C ASN A 57 -4.17 -15.46 2.75
N GLY A 58 -4.16 -15.25 4.06
CA GLY A 58 -4.53 -16.29 5.03
C GLY A 58 -3.47 -17.38 5.26
N THR A 59 -2.30 -17.26 4.65
CA THR A 59 -1.17 -18.17 4.85
C THR A 59 -0.13 -17.50 5.76
N LEU A 60 0.20 -18.17 6.88
CA LEU A 60 1.28 -17.75 7.77
C LEU A 60 2.61 -18.29 7.26
N THR A 61 3.57 -17.42 7.05
CA THR A 61 4.96 -17.78 6.76
C THR A 61 5.82 -17.69 8.01
N MET A 62 6.53 -18.77 8.32
CA MET A 62 7.50 -18.84 9.40
C MET A 62 8.90 -19.06 8.85
N LEU A 63 9.90 -18.58 9.58
CA LEU A 63 11.32 -18.62 9.20
C LEU A 63 12.14 -19.24 10.31
N HIS A 64 13.02 -20.20 9.96
CA HIS A 64 14.08 -20.71 10.82
C HIS A 64 15.46 -20.37 10.22
N ARG A 65 16.37 -19.83 11.06
CA ARG A 65 17.78 -19.60 10.68
C ARG A 65 18.61 -20.81 11.04
N LEU A 66 19.26 -21.38 10.05
CA LEU A 66 20.17 -22.52 10.24
C LEU A 66 21.58 -22.10 10.69
N THR A 67 21.94 -20.82 10.48
CA THR A 67 23.22 -20.24 10.92
C THR A 67 22.97 -18.93 11.68
N ALA A 68 23.69 -18.71 12.77
CA ALA A 68 23.55 -17.50 13.61
C ALA A 68 23.98 -16.23 12.91
N GLU A 69 24.91 -16.32 11.96
CA GLU A 69 25.51 -15.18 11.24
C GLU A 69 24.62 -14.59 10.15
N THR A 70 23.49 -15.23 9.86
CA THR A 70 22.61 -14.78 8.78
C THR A 70 21.55 -13.83 9.32
N GLU A 71 21.50 -12.60 8.79
CA GLU A 71 20.43 -11.66 9.12
C GLU A 71 19.08 -12.15 8.58
N ARG A 72 18.05 -12.00 9.40
CA ARG A 72 16.68 -12.32 9.00
C ARG A 72 16.24 -11.35 7.91
N PRO A 73 15.71 -11.84 6.76
CA PRO A 73 15.08 -10.96 5.79
C PRO A 73 13.98 -10.12 6.46
N PRO A 74 13.90 -8.81 6.18
CA PRO A 74 12.86 -7.97 6.75
C PRO A 74 11.47 -8.33 6.19
N ASP A 75 10.44 -8.18 7.02
CA ASP A 75 9.07 -8.11 6.56
C ASP A 75 8.77 -6.71 6.00
N ALA A 76 7.65 -6.58 5.26
CA ALA A 76 7.14 -5.29 4.82
C ALA A 76 6.91 -4.38 6.04
N SER A 77 7.54 -3.19 6.03
CA SER A 77 7.53 -2.24 7.15
C SER A 77 6.59 -1.06 6.93
N HIS A 78 5.99 -0.94 5.74
CA HIS A 78 5.17 0.21 5.37
C HIS A 78 3.85 -0.22 4.74
N TYR A 79 2.81 0.56 5.02
CA TYR A 79 1.64 0.69 4.18
C TYR A 79 1.91 1.76 3.12
N VAL A 80 1.28 1.63 1.97
CA VAL A 80 1.35 2.63 0.90
C VAL A 80 -0.05 3.16 0.64
N GLY A 81 -0.20 4.47 0.77
CA GLY A 81 -1.44 5.18 0.50
C GLY A 81 -1.27 6.20 -0.61
N VAL A 82 -2.38 6.60 -1.21
CA VAL A 82 -2.47 7.60 -2.27
C VAL A 82 -3.58 8.60 -2.00
N GLY A 83 -3.36 9.86 -2.37
CA GLY A 83 -4.37 10.93 -2.33
C GLY A 83 -4.37 11.73 -3.61
N GLY A 84 -5.56 12.10 -4.09
CA GLY A 84 -5.77 12.72 -5.39
C GLY A 84 -6.23 14.17 -5.33
N ILE A 85 -5.40 15.08 -5.80
CA ILE A 85 -5.75 16.48 -6.02
C ILE A 85 -6.32 16.61 -7.42
N VAL A 86 -7.65 16.77 -7.52
CA VAL A 86 -8.39 16.89 -8.76
C VAL A 86 -8.95 18.31 -8.86
N ILE A 87 -8.49 19.10 -9.83
CA ILE A 87 -8.90 20.48 -10.02
C ILE A 87 -9.54 20.63 -11.40
N ASN A 88 -10.77 21.13 -11.46
CA ASN A 88 -11.49 21.30 -12.71
C ASN A 88 -11.16 22.66 -13.39
N GLY A 89 -11.67 22.85 -14.62
CA GLY A 89 -11.46 24.06 -15.41
C GLY A 89 -12.04 25.35 -14.80
N ARG A 90 -12.87 25.25 -13.74
CA ARG A 90 -13.42 26.38 -12.98
C ARG A 90 -12.60 26.71 -11.73
N ASN A 91 -11.40 26.13 -11.58
CA ASN A 91 -10.53 26.26 -10.41
C ASN A 91 -11.23 25.81 -9.10
N GLN A 92 -11.93 24.67 -9.17
CA GLN A 92 -12.55 24.01 -8.04
C GLN A 92 -11.86 22.70 -7.78
N LEU A 93 -11.57 22.40 -6.51
CA LEU A 93 -10.99 21.16 -6.02
C LEU A 93 -12.10 20.16 -5.68
N LEU A 94 -11.96 18.92 -6.12
CA LEU A 94 -12.80 17.83 -5.67
C LEU A 94 -12.44 17.50 -4.22
N THR A 95 -13.40 17.67 -3.31
CA THR A 95 -13.20 17.46 -1.87
C THR A 95 -14.23 16.51 -1.32
N ILE A 96 -13.79 15.73 -0.33
CA ILE A 96 -14.65 14.80 0.41
C ILE A 96 -14.59 15.08 1.90
N ARG A 97 -15.62 14.62 2.60
CA ARG A 97 -15.69 14.48 4.05
C ARG A 97 -16.14 13.06 4.37
N GLU A 98 -15.36 12.33 5.15
CA GLU A 98 -15.70 10.97 5.56
C GLU A 98 -16.81 10.96 6.62
N LYS A 99 -17.63 9.87 6.65
CA LYS A 99 -18.65 9.65 7.69
C LYS A 99 -18.05 9.29 9.04
N TYR A 100 -16.96 8.54 9.01
CA TYR A 100 -16.32 7.98 10.21
C TYR A 100 -14.85 8.36 10.24
N PHE A 101 -14.48 9.20 11.17
CA PHE A 101 -13.10 9.60 11.41
C PHE A 101 -12.64 9.28 12.86
N GLY A 102 -13.17 8.19 13.43
CA GLY A 102 -12.97 7.86 14.84
C GLY A 102 -13.57 8.94 15.75
N ASP A 103 -12.85 9.33 16.81
CA ASP A 103 -13.27 10.37 17.75
C ASP A 103 -12.91 11.81 17.28
N ARG A 104 -12.42 11.97 16.04
CA ARG A 104 -12.01 13.28 15.52
C ARG A 104 -13.14 13.90 14.69
N PRO A 105 -13.26 15.25 14.68
CA PRO A 105 -14.16 15.93 13.75
C PRO A 105 -13.82 15.57 12.30
N ALA A 106 -14.84 15.29 11.51
CA ALA A 106 -14.66 15.15 10.07
C ALA A 106 -14.14 16.47 9.48
N PHE A 107 -13.18 16.40 8.58
CA PHE A 107 -12.59 17.55 7.92
C PHE A 107 -12.60 17.34 6.40
N TYR A 108 -12.54 18.43 5.65
CA TYR A 108 -12.41 18.38 4.21
C TYR A 108 -11.00 17.96 3.79
N LYS A 109 -10.96 16.98 2.90
CA LYS A 109 -9.72 16.47 2.30
C LYS A 109 -9.94 16.14 0.82
N PHE A 110 -8.88 15.92 0.08
CA PHE A 110 -8.96 15.28 -1.22
C PHE A 110 -9.18 13.77 -1.07
N PRO A 111 -9.82 13.09 -2.06
CA PRO A 111 -10.08 11.65 -2.03
C PRO A 111 -8.79 10.83 -2.02
N GLY A 112 -8.85 9.59 -1.51
CA GLY A 112 -7.73 8.67 -1.52
C GLY A 112 -7.80 7.60 -0.44
N GLY A 113 -6.98 6.56 -0.63
CA GLY A 113 -6.95 5.38 0.21
C GLY A 113 -5.66 4.58 0.08
N TYR A 114 -5.74 3.25 0.24
CA TYR A 114 -4.57 2.37 0.17
C TYR A 114 -4.34 1.80 -1.23
N VAL A 115 -3.06 1.64 -1.56
CA VAL A 115 -2.65 0.87 -2.74
C VAL A 115 -2.83 -0.62 -2.47
N HIS A 116 -3.52 -1.31 -3.36
CA HIS A 116 -3.74 -2.74 -3.24
C HIS A 116 -2.52 -3.55 -3.72
N PRO A 117 -2.34 -4.79 -3.25
CA PRO A 117 -1.27 -5.66 -3.74
C PRO A 117 -1.32 -5.85 -5.26
N GLY A 118 -0.22 -5.53 -5.95
CA GLY A 118 -0.11 -5.63 -7.40
C GLY A 118 -0.65 -4.44 -8.20
N GLU A 119 -1.15 -3.41 -7.53
CA GLU A 119 -1.67 -2.19 -8.14
C GLU A 119 -0.58 -1.12 -8.23
N HIS A 120 -0.55 -0.36 -9.32
CA HIS A 120 0.32 0.81 -9.46
C HIS A 120 -0.26 2.05 -8.79
N LEU A 121 0.58 3.02 -8.41
CA LEU A 121 0.14 4.27 -7.77
C LEU A 121 -0.87 5.04 -8.63
N ALA A 122 -0.63 5.12 -9.94
CA ALA A 122 -1.52 5.80 -10.88
C ALA A 122 -2.90 5.11 -10.98
N GLU A 123 -2.92 3.78 -10.97
CA GLU A 123 -4.16 2.99 -10.99
C GLU A 123 -4.92 3.15 -9.69
N ALA A 124 -4.23 3.02 -8.55
CA ALA A 124 -4.81 3.14 -7.22
C ALA A 124 -5.52 4.47 -7.02
N ILE A 125 -4.86 5.59 -7.37
CA ILE A 125 -5.47 6.90 -7.15
C ILE A 125 -6.65 7.19 -8.07
N VAL A 126 -6.61 6.71 -9.33
CA VAL A 126 -7.74 6.82 -10.24
C VAL A 126 -8.94 6.01 -9.74
N ARG A 127 -8.70 4.78 -9.22
CA ARG A 127 -9.71 3.93 -8.61
C ARG A 127 -10.33 4.58 -7.36
N GLU A 128 -9.49 5.05 -6.40
CA GLU A 128 -9.97 5.67 -5.16
C GLU A 128 -10.84 6.91 -5.45
N VAL A 129 -10.39 7.80 -6.35
CA VAL A 129 -11.20 8.96 -6.74
C VAL A 129 -12.54 8.53 -7.30
N TRP A 130 -12.54 7.51 -8.17
CA TRP A 130 -13.79 7.02 -8.76
C TRP A 130 -14.70 6.34 -7.75
N GLU A 131 -14.17 5.51 -6.86
CA GLU A 131 -14.93 4.78 -5.82
C GLU A 131 -15.59 5.76 -4.84
N GLU A 132 -14.85 6.78 -4.37
CA GLU A 132 -15.35 7.73 -3.39
C GLU A 132 -16.28 8.81 -3.98
N THR A 133 -16.14 9.14 -5.29
CA THR A 133 -16.79 10.34 -5.87
C THR A 133 -17.52 10.10 -7.19
N ALA A 134 -17.31 8.97 -7.86
CA ALA A 134 -17.71 8.66 -9.24
C ALA A 134 -17.14 9.59 -10.32
N VAL A 135 -16.19 10.46 -9.98
CA VAL A 135 -15.52 11.33 -10.97
C VAL A 135 -14.45 10.53 -11.69
N GLN A 136 -14.55 10.49 -13.04
CA GLN A 136 -13.52 9.89 -13.87
C GLN A 136 -12.33 10.85 -13.98
N THR A 137 -11.11 10.32 -13.83
CA THR A 137 -9.90 11.12 -13.83
C THR A 137 -8.77 10.47 -14.62
N GLN A 138 -7.82 11.30 -15.01
CA GLN A 138 -6.55 10.89 -15.59
C GLN A 138 -5.43 11.29 -14.63
N PHE A 139 -4.50 10.36 -14.38
CA PHE A 139 -3.31 10.62 -13.59
C PHE A 139 -2.34 11.54 -14.34
N ASP A 140 -1.91 12.61 -13.69
CA ASP A 140 -0.95 13.57 -14.25
C ASP A 140 0.45 13.41 -13.66
N GLY A 141 0.56 13.09 -12.35
CA GLY A 141 1.85 12.89 -11.70
C GLY A 141 1.77 12.91 -10.18
N VAL A 142 2.88 12.53 -9.52
CA VAL A 142 3.04 12.59 -8.07
C VAL A 142 3.61 13.94 -7.66
N VAL A 143 2.87 14.70 -6.87
CA VAL A 143 3.25 16.03 -6.38
C VAL A 143 4.22 15.94 -5.20
N GLY A 144 4.07 14.94 -4.35
CA GLY A 144 4.92 14.74 -3.21
C GLY A 144 4.58 13.48 -2.40
N VAL A 145 5.40 13.22 -1.39
CA VAL A 145 5.29 12.02 -0.54
C VAL A 145 5.37 12.43 0.92
N ARG A 146 4.49 11.89 1.74
CA ARG A 146 4.61 11.93 3.19
C ARG A 146 5.13 10.57 3.68
N HIS A 147 6.16 10.58 4.51
CA HIS A 147 6.60 9.43 5.27
C HIS A 147 6.24 9.64 6.74
N TRP A 148 5.45 8.73 7.30
CA TRP A 148 5.02 8.80 8.69
C TRP A 148 5.32 7.48 9.39
N HIS A 149 6.05 7.58 10.53
CA HIS A 149 6.39 6.41 11.34
C HIS A 149 5.28 6.06 12.33
N VAL A 150 5.10 4.74 12.52
CA VAL A 150 4.17 4.16 13.51
C VAL A 150 2.71 4.62 13.29
N ASP A 151 2.19 4.35 12.08
CA ASP A 151 0.78 4.60 11.78
C ASP A 151 -0.12 3.52 12.40
N ARG A 152 -0.24 2.36 11.76
CA ARG A 152 -1.10 1.25 12.19
C ARG A 152 -0.33 -0.04 12.33
N PHE A 153 -0.70 -0.85 13.32
CA PHE A 153 -0.14 -2.19 13.54
C PHE A 153 1.41 -2.22 13.60
N GLY A 154 2.02 -1.12 14.09
CA GLY A 154 3.47 -1.00 14.20
C GLY A 154 4.20 -0.81 12.87
N LYS A 155 3.49 -0.56 11.77
CA LYS A 155 4.07 -0.24 10.45
C LYS A 155 4.08 1.26 10.22
N SER A 156 4.98 1.71 9.37
CA SER A 156 5.04 3.10 8.89
C SER A 156 4.12 3.28 7.68
N ASP A 157 3.89 4.53 7.28
CA ASP A 157 3.05 4.91 6.15
C ASP A 157 3.84 5.74 5.15
N LEU A 158 3.74 5.39 3.87
CA LEU A 158 4.16 6.20 2.73
C LEU A 158 2.90 6.65 2.00
N TYR A 159 2.61 7.95 2.03
CA TYR A 159 1.43 8.51 1.40
C TYR A 159 1.84 9.40 0.22
N PHE A 160 1.49 8.96 -0.98
CA PHE A 160 1.78 9.66 -2.23
C PHE A 160 0.62 10.59 -2.58
N VAL A 161 0.89 11.86 -2.72
CA VAL A 161 -0.11 12.83 -3.18
C VAL A 161 0.07 13.07 -4.67
N CYS A 162 -1.00 12.81 -5.42
CA CYS A 162 -1.02 12.83 -6.87
C CYS A 162 -1.89 13.97 -7.37
N ARG A 163 -1.54 14.52 -8.54
CA ARG A 163 -2.38 15.41 -9.30
C ARG A 163 -3.10 14.64 -10.39
N LEU A 164 -4.38 14.94 -10.59
CA LEU A 164 -5.21 14.34 -11.62
C LEU A 164 -6.03 15.40 -12.36
N THR A 165 -6.26 15.15 -13.64
CA THR A 165 -7.19 15.91 -14.49
C THR A 165 -8.55 15.23 -14.50
N PRO A 166 -9.67 15.93 -14.19
CA PRO A 166 -11.00 15.35 -14.28
C PRO A 166 -11.42 15.16 -15.73
N LEU A 167 -11.97 13.98 -16.04
CA LEU A 167 -12.58 13.63 -17.32
C LEU A 167 -14.11 13.74 -17.26
N SER A 168 -14.68 13.79 -16.06
CA SER A 168 -16.08 14.05 -15.78
C SER A 168 -16.21 14.98 -14.56
N GLU A 169 -17.36 15.60 -14.36
CA GLU A 169 -17.60 16.48 -13.22
C GLU A 169 -18.84 16.09 -12.39
N GLU A 170 -19.59 15.09 -12.85
CA GLU A 170 -20.73 14.57 -12.11
C GLU A 170 -20.25 13.82 -10.87
N ILE A 171 -20.78 14.18 -9.71
CA ILE A 171 -20.43 13.60 -8.41
C ILE A 171 -21.53 12.65 -7.97
N GLN A 172 -21.13 11.45 -7.59
CA GLN A 172 -21.96 10.49 -6.87
C GLN A 172 -21.14 9.90 -5.72
N PRO A 173 -21.26 10.44 -4.49
CA PRO A 173 -20.46 9.98 -3.37
C PRO A 173 -20.79 8.54 -2.97
N GLN A 174 -19.80 7.81 -2.52
CA GLN A 174 -19.98 6.45 -1.97
C GLN A 174 -20.72 6.53 -0.62
N ASP A 175 -21.94 6.04 -0.58
CA ASP A 175 -22.82 6.15 0.60
C ASP A 175 -22.29 5.46 1.86
N SER A 176 -21.41 4.45 1.75
CA SER A 176 -20.86 3.73 2.90
C SER A 176 -19.84 4.54 3.69
N GLU A 177 -19.02 5.37 3.04
CA GLU A 177 -17.85 6.01 3.63
C GLU A 177 -17.90 7.53 3.58
N ILE A 178 -18.49 8.11 2.55
CA ILE A 178 -18.46 9.55 2.28
C ILE A 178 -19.73 10.23 2.79
N ALA A 179 -19.56 11.21 3.67
CA ALA A 179 -20.64 12.06 4.17
C ALA A 179 -20.99 13.19 3.19
N GLU A 180 -19.98 13.72 2.54
CA GLU A 180 -20.11 14.85 1.62
C GLU A 180 -19.02 14.81 0.55
N CYS A 181 -19.39 15.11 -0.70
CA CYS A 181 -18.45 15.28 -1.79
C CYS A 181 -18.87 16.50 -2.61
N VAL A 182 -17.96 17.45 -2.81
CA VAL A 182 -18.25 18.71 -3.49
C VAL A 182 -17.07 19.21 -4.32
N TRP A 183 -17.38 19.98 -5.39
CA TRP A 183 -16.42 20.84 -6.06
C TRP A 183 -16.30 22.16 -5.28
N MET A 184 -15.26 22.29 -4.45
CA MET A 184 -15.00 23.48 -3.64
C MET A 184 -14.06 24.43 -4.36
N PRO A 185 -14.34 25.74 -4.45
CA PRO A 185 -13.36 26.69 -4.95
C PRO A 185 -12.02 26.56 -4.24
N VAL A 186 -10.90 26.48 -4.97
CA VAL A 186 -9.56 26.30 -4.38
C VAL A 186 -9.27 27.35 -3.31
N ALA A 187 -9.59 28.62 -3.57
CA ALA A 187 -9.40 29.70 -2.60
C ALA A 187 -10.20 29.50 -1.30
N GLN A 188 -11.41 28.93 -1.38
CA GLN A 188 -12.22 28.58 -0.21
C GLN A 188 -11.58 27.41 0.56
N PHE A 189 -11.13 26.37 -0.12
CA PHE A 189 -10.46 25.23 0.48
C PHE A 189 -9.22 25.64 1.28
N LEU A 190 -8.38 26.48 0.70
CA LEU A 190 -7.14 26.94 1.33
C LEU A 190 -7.38 27.78 2.61
N GLN A 191 -8.56 28.39 2.76
CA GLN A 191 -8.93 29.20 3.92
C GLN A 191 -9.88 28.48 4.89
N HIS A 192 -10.41 27.31 4.52
CA HIS A 192 -11.43 26.63 5.29
C HIS A 192 -10.88 26.11 6.62
N GLU A 193 -11.56 26.40 7.73
CA GLU A 193 -11.11 26.01 9.10
C GLU A 193 -10.97 24.50 9.26
N GLU A 194 -11.85 23.72 8.66
CA GLU A 194 -11.84 22.25 8.72
C GLU A 194 -10.88 21.58 7.71
N VAL A 195 -9.96 22.33 7.10
CA VAL A 195 -8.90 21.77 6.24
C VAL A 195 -7.58 21.76 7.00
N SER A 196 -6.91 20.60 7.02
CA SER A 196 -5.62 20.47 7.67
C SER A 196 -4.50 21.23 6.93
N ALA A 197 -3.45 21.63 7.67
CA ALA A 197 -2.26 22.23 7.05
C ALA A 197 -1.60 21.31 6.00
N PHE A 198 -1.63 19.99 6.25
CA PHE A 198 -1.16 18.99 5.29
C PHE A 198 -1.89 19.12 3.95
N ASN A 199 -3.22 19.12 3.97
CA ASN A 199 -4.01 19.20 2.75
C ASN A 199 -3.83 20.55 2.03
N ARG A 200 -3.76 21.68 2.77
CA ARG A 200 -3.50 23.01 2.17
C ARG A 200 -2.17 23.04 1.42
N ASN A 201 -1.09 22.64 2.10
CA ASN A 201 0.26 22.68 1.52
C ASN A 201 0.38 21.85 0.25
N PHE A 202 -0.24 20.65 0.24
CA PHE A 202 -0.19 19.81 -0.96
C PHE A 202 -1.04 20.36 -2.11
N VAL A 203 -2.17 20.97 -1.82
CA VAL A 203 -2.96 21.67 -2.87
C VAL A 203 -2.19 22.86 -3.45
N GLU A 204 -1.54 23.68 -2.62
CA GLU A 204 -0.67 24.77 -3.09
C GLU A 204 0.46 24.26 -3.98
N LEU A 205 1.16 23.18 -3.56
CA LEU A 205 2.20 22.56 -4.38
C LEU A 205 1.68 22.04 -5.72
N ALA A 206 0.49 21.44 -5.74
CA ALA A 206 -0.12 20.91 -6.96
C ALA A 206 -0.51 22.02 -7.97
N LEU A 207 -0.75 23.24 -7.51
CA LEU A 207 -0.99 24.39 -8.39
C LEU A 207 0.29 24.88 -9.08
N GLU A 208 1.45 24.69 -8.46
CA GLU A 208 2.73 25.24 -8.92
C GLU A 208 3.57 24.24 -9.73
N LYS A 209 3.41 22.93 -9.49
CA LYS A 209 4.35 21.90 -10.00
C LYS A 209 3.62 20.74 -10.67
N THR A 210 4.22 20.23 -11.74
CA THR A 210 3.74 19.04 -12.45
C THR A 210 4.05 17.74 -11.72
N GLY A 211 5.08 17.70 -10.85
CA GLY A 211 5.48 16.51 -10.10
C GLY A 211 6.29 15.48 -10.90
N LEU A 212 6.30 14.24 -10.40
CA LEU A 212 6.92 13.09 -11.06
C LEU A 212 5.92 12.44 -12.01
N LEU A 213 6.29 12.28 -13.28
CA LEU A 213 5.45 11.73 -14.33
C LEU A 213 5.77 10.27 -14.57
N THR A 214 4.82 9.50 -15.07
CA THR A 214 5.06 8.12 -15.50
C THR A 214 6.08 8.10 -16.64
N ALA A 215 7.11 7.29 -16.48
CA ALA A 215 8.18 7.11 -17.45
C ALA A 215 8.28 5.65 -17.88
N VAL A 216 8.64 5.43 -19.16
CA VAL A 216 8.85 4.10 -19.72
C VAL A 216 10.31 4.01 -20.21
N PHE A 217 11.01 2.98 -19.74
CA PHE A 217 12.32 2.60 -20.25
C PHE A 217 12.20 1.23 -20.93
N PRO A 218 12.28 1.17 -22.27
CA PRO A 218 12.03 -0.07 -23.03
C PRO A 218 12.90 -1.25 -22.60
N ASP A 219 14.12 -0.98 -22.13
CA ASP A 219 15.12 -2.00 -21.78
C ASP A 219 15.20 -2.30 -20.27
N TYR A 220 14.32 -1.71 -19.45
CA TYR A 220 14.33 -1.87 -17.99
C TYR A 220 12.96 -2.28 -17.44
N PRO A 221 12.92 -3.34 -16.63
CA PRO A 221 13.94 -4.32 -16.22
C PRO A 221 14.04 -5.51 -17.19
N GLY A 222 13.43 -5.42 -18.33
CA GLY A 222 13.16 -6.45 -19.33
C GLY A 222 11.67 -6.56 -19.59
N VAL A 223 11.30 -6.90 -20.83
CA VAL A 223 9.91 -6.87 -21.34
C VAL A 223 8.95 -7.69 -20.47
N GLU A 224 9.43 -8.80 -19.90
CA GLU A 224 8.60 -9.73 -19.11
C GLU A 224 8.13 -9.13 -17.76
N ARG A 225 8.80 -8.08 -17.23
CA ARG A 225 8.52 -7.47 -15.94
C ARG A 225 7.99 -6.04 -16.04
N GLN A 226 7.89 -5.46 -17.22
CA GLN A 226 7.47 -4.06 -17.40
C GLN A 226 6.09 -3.78 -16.83
N ALA A 227 5.15 -4.72 -16.97
CA ALA A 227 3.81 -4.58 -16.40
C ALA A 227 3.76 -4.56 -14.85
N ALA A 228 4.82 -5.01 -14.19
CA ALA A 228 4.92 -5.01 -12.72
C ALA A 228 5.70 -3.82 -12.16
N ILE A 229 6.16 -2.89 -13.02
CA ILE A 229 7.01 -1.76 -12.62
C ILE A 229 6.42 -0.45 -13.12
N GLU A 230 6.18 0.44 -12.19
CA GLU A 230 5.86 1.85 -12.44
C GLU A 230 7.08 2.70 -12.14
N LEU A 231 7.48 3.52 -13.11
CA LEU A 231 8.57 4.49 -12.95
C LEU A 231 7.98 5.89 -12.97
N LEU A 232 8.31 6.66 -11.95
CA LEU A 232 7.84 8.03 -11.76
C LEU A 232 9.07 8.95 -11.69
N LEU A 233 9.26 9.77 -12.70
CA LEU A 233 10.44 10.63 -12.86
C LEU A 233 10.05 12.07 -13.16
N PRO A 234 10.91 13.06 -12.83
CA PRO A 234 10.74 14.43 -13.30
C PRO A 234 10.64 14.47 -14.83
N SER A 235 9.85 15.41 -15.36
CA SER A 235 9.88 15.69 -16.79
C SER A 235 11.32 16.04 -17.21
N LYS A 236 11.80 15.47 -18.31
CA LYS A 236 13.02 15.99 -18.93
C LYS A 236 12.64 17.32 -19.57
N GLU A 237 13.22 18.42 -19.06
CA GLU A 237 13.20 19.72 -19.73
C GLU A 237 13.77 19.64 -21.13
#